data_58c04325682cb945ee6d713e41fc2f2d
#
_entry.id   58c04325682cb945ee6d713e41fc2f2d
#
_cell.length_a   1.000
_cell.length_b   1.000
_cell.length_c   1.000
_cell.angle_alpha   90.00
_cell.angle_beta   90.00
_cell.angle_gamma   90.00
#
_symmetry.space_group_name_H-M   'P 1'
#
loop_
_entity.id
_entity.type
_entity.pdbx_description
1 polymer ?
#
loop_
_entity_poly.entity_id
_entity_poly.type
_entity_poly.pdbx_seq_one_letter_code
_entity_poly.pdbx_strand_id
1 'polypeptide(L)' 'MPVLVVLEADTIVVTMLGTNYSISYRNVHDTPWLVSSDVRDDPDSPISKFTFRAHAWTAANEKARELGWIV' A
#
# COMPACT_ATOMS: atom_id res chain seq x y z
N MET A 1 3.85 11.16 7.30
CA MET A 1 3.04 11.49 6.13
C MET A 1 1.75 10.72 6.16
N PRO A 2 0.62 11.39 5.92
CA PRO A 2 -0.66 10.73 6.04
C PRO A 2 -0.93 9.83 4.83
N VAL A 3 -1.02 8.55 5.07
CA VAL A 3 -1.50 7.58 4.08
C VAL A 3 -2.83 7.03 4.55
N LEU A 4 -3.70 6.77 3.58
CA LEU A 4 -4.99 6.15 3.81
C LEU A 4 -4.90 4.69 3.38
N VAL A 5 -5.29 3.79 4.28
CA VAL A 5 -5.27 2.35 4.03
C VAL A 5 -6.71 1.85 4.01
N VAL A 6 -7.11 1.25 2.89
CA VAL A 6 -8.47 0.74 2.70
C VAL A 6 -8.39 -0.72 2.28
N LEU A 7 -9.22 -1.55 2.91
CA LEU A 7 -9.39 -2.93 2.49
C LEU A 7 -10.57 -3.00 1.50
N GLU A 8 -10.28 -3.41 0.28
CA GLU A 8 -11.30 -3.65 -0.75
C GLU A 8 -11.26 -5.12 -1.15
N ALA A 9 -12.27 -5.89 -0.77
CA ALA A 9 -12.32 -7.33 -0.96
C ALA A 9 -11.07 -7.98 -0.33
N ASP A 10 -10.18 -8.55 -1.14
CA ASP A 10 -8.94 -9.17 -0.70
C ASP A 10 -7.70 -8.32 -1.00
N THR A 11 -7.90 -7.02 -1.22
CA THR A 11 -6.84 -6.11 -1.64
C THR A 11 -6.70 -4.96 -0.65
N ILE A 12 -5.48 -4.68 -0.22
CA ILE A 12 -5.16 -3.51 0.59
C ILE A 12 -4.74 -2.40 -0.36
N VAL A 13 -5.48 -1.30 -0.36
CA VAL A 13 -5.18 -0.13 -1.20
C VAL A 13 -4.63 0.97 -0.32
N VAL A 14 -3.44 1.47 -0.66
CA VAL A 14 -2.80 2.57 0.07
C VAL A 14 -2.69 3.78 -0.84
N THR A 15 -3.20 4.90 -0.37
CA THR A 15 -3.10 6.18 -1.05
C THR A 15 -2.42 7.19 -0.13
N MET A 16 -1.81 8.21 -0.71
CA MET A 16 -1.26 9.32 0.07
C MET A 16 -2.19 10.53 -0.10
N LEU A 17 -2.73 11.02 1.01
CA LEU A 17 -3.66 12.13 1.01
C LEU A 17 -3.01 13.38 0.40
N GLY A 18 -3.79 14.07 -0.45
CA GLY A 18 -3.31 15.27 -1.16
C GLY A 18 -2.49 14.97 -2.41
N THR A 19 -2.39 13.70 -2.81
CA THR A 19 -1.67 13.30 -4.02
C THR A 19 -2.48 12.28 -4.81
N ASN A 20 -2.00 11.97 -6.01
CA ASN A 20 -2.57 10.89 -6.84
C ASN A 20 -1.84 9.55 -6.64
N TYR A 21 -0.91 9.47 -5.70
CA TYR A 21 -0.22 8.22 -5.42
C TYR A 21 -1.18 7.16 -4.91
N SER A 22 -1.05 5.96 -5.46
CA SER A 22 -1.84 4.80 -5.05
C SER A 22 -1.07 3.53 -5.36
N ILE A 23 -1.23 2.54 -4.49
CA ILE A 23 -0.65 1.21 -4.71
C ILE A 23 -1.53 0.18 -4.00
N SER A 24 -1.73 -0.96 -4.65
CA SER A 24 -2.52 -2.06 -4.10
C SER A 24 -1.61 -3.22 -3.72
N TYR A 25 -1.94 -3.89 -2.64
CA TYR A 25 -1.23 -5.08 -2.16
C TYR A 25 -2.21 -6.20 -1.90
N ARG A 26 -1.80 -7.41 -2.18
CA ARG A 26 -2.57 -8.60 -1.82
C ARG A 26 -1.64 -9.73 -1.40
N ASN A 27 -2.21 -10.67 -0.64
CA ASN A 27 -1.54 -11.89 -0.27
C ASN A 27 -1.91 -12.97 -1.29
N VAL A 28 -0.93 -13.61 -1.86
CA VAL A 28 -1.14 -14.63 -2.90
C VAL A 28 -0.79 -16.01 -2.34
N HIS A 29 -1.76 -16.92 -2.40
CA HIS A 29 -1.57 -18.34 -2.06
C HIS A 29 -0.95 -18.58 -0.68
N ASP A 30 -1.43 -17.87 0.35
CA ASP A 30 -0.99 -18.05 1.74
C ASP A 30 0.51 -17.82 1.94
N THR A 31 1.12 -17.02 1.08
CA THR A 31 2.52 -16.64 1.26
C THR A 31 2.66 -15.67 2.44
N PRO A 32 3.82 -15.65 3.12
CA PRO A 32 4.03 -14.74 4.26
C PRO A 32 4.39 -13.32 3.86
N TRP A 33 4.18 -12.94 2.61
CA TRP A 33 4.48 -11.60 2.10
C TRP A 33 3.36 -11.08 1.20
N LEU A 34 3.41 -9.78 0.93
CA LEU A 34 2.47 -9.11 0.07
C LEU A 34 3.05 -8.94 -1.34
N VAL A 35 2.16 -8.92 -2.32
CA VAL A 35 2.50 -8.64 -3.72
C VAL A 35 1.83 -7.33 -4.12
N SER A 36 2.60 -6.39 -4.66
CA SER A 36 2.07 -5.12 -5.12
C SER A 36 1.50 -5.21 -6.53
N SER A 37 0.48 -4.38 -6.79
CA SER A 37 -0.15 -4.26 -8.11
C SER A 37 -0.76 -2.86 -8.24
N ASP A 38 -1.21 -2.51 -9.44
CA ASP A 38 -1.94 -1.27 -9.71
C ASP A 38 -1.26 -0.03 -9.12
N VAL A 39 0.01 0.13 -9.43
CA VAL A 39 0.80 1.26 -8.95
C VAL A 39 0.47 2.51 -9.76
N ARG A 40 0.10 3.59 -9.06
CA ARG A 40 -0.11 4.90 -9.67
C ARG A 40 0.85 5.90 -9.04
N ASP A 41 1.67 6.53 -9.86
CA ASP A 41 2.59 7.57 -9.43
C ASP A 41 1.97 8.95 -9.62
N ASP A 42 2.54 9.95 -8.95
CA ASP A 42 2.15 11.35 -9.09
C ASP A 42 3.41 12.18 -9.37
N PRO A 43 3.77 12.37 -10.66
CA PRO A 43 5.00 13.09 -11.01
C PRO A 43 4.96 14.58 -10.66
N ASP A 44 3.77 15.13 -10.41
CA ASP A 44 3.61 16.53 -10.03
C ASP A 44 3.71 16.76 -8.52
N SER A 45 3.76 15.69 -7.73
CA SER A 45 3.90 15.79 -6.29
C SER A 45 5.35 16.17 -5.91
N PRO A 46 5.55 17.02 -4.88
CA PRO A 46 6.89 17.26 -4.34
C PRO A 46 7.47 16.05 -3.61
N ILE A 47 6.64 15.06 -3.32
CA ILE A 47 7.06 13.83 -2.64
C ILE A 47 7.45 12.81 -3.69
N SER A 48 8.64 12.21 -3.56
CA SER A 48 9.10 11.22 -4.51
C SER A 48 8.30 9.92 -4.41
N LYS A 49 8.21 9.19 -5.52
CA LYS A 49 7.55 7.88 -5.54
C LYS A 49 8.21 6.89 -4.58
N PHE A 50 9.52 7.00 -4.38
CA PHE A 50 10.24 6.12 -3.46
C PHE A 50 9.83 6.37 -2.01
N THR A 51 9.65 7.63 -1.64
CA THR A 51 9.15 8.00 -0.31
C THR A 51 7.75 7.46 -0.09
N PHE A 52 6.85 7.67 -1.07
CA PHE A 52 5.50 7.13 -0.98
C PHE A 52 5.51 5.61 -0.83
N ARG A 53 6.26 4.92 -1.68
CA ARG A 53 6.28 3.44 -1.67
C ARG A 53 6.82 2.87 -0.36
N ALA A 54 7.80 3.53 0.26
CA ALA A 54 8.32 3.11 1.56
C ALA A 54 7.25 3.20 2.64
N HIS A 55 6.52 4.32 2.70
CA HIS A 55 5.42 4.49 3.65
C HIS A 55 4.26 3.54 3.36
N ALA A 56 3.93 3.34 2.09
CA ALA A 56 2.85 2.43 1.69
C ALA A 56 3.18 0.99 2.07
N TRP A 57 4.40 0.55 1.87
CA TRP A 57 4.85 -0.80 2.25
C TRP A 57 4.70 -1.03 3.74
N THR A 58 5.17 -0.09 4.55
CA THR A 58 5.04 -0.18 6.01
C THR A 58 3.57 -0.25 6.43
N ALA A 59 2.74 0.66 5.90
CA ALA A 59 1.32 0.71 6.24
C ALA A 59 0.58 -0.55 5.79
N ALA A 60 0.88 -1.06 4.60
CA ALA A 60 0.26 -2.27 4.08
C ALA A 60 0.62 -3.51 4.90
N ASN A 61 1.88 -3.62 5.32
CA ASN A 61 2.33 -4.74 6.16
C ASN A 61 1.68 -4.70 7.54
N GLU A 62 1.55 -3.53 8.13
CA GLU A 62 0.84 -3.38 9.41
C GLU A 62 -0.61 -3.82 9.28
N LYS A 63 -1.28 -3.41 8.20
CA LYS A 63 -2.67 -3.81 7.95
C LYS A 63 -2.79 -5.31 7.72
N ALA A 64 -1.88 -5.89 6.95
CA ALA A 64 -1.87 -7.32 6.68
C ALA A 64 -1.67 -8.15 7.96
N ARG A 65 -0.82 -7.68 8.89
CA ARG A 65 -0.66 -8.34 10.19
C ARG A 65 -1.93 -8.24 11.02
N GLU A 66 -2.57 -7.07 11.03
CA GLU A 66 -3.84 -6.86 11.71
C GLU A 66 -4.93 -7.80 11.18
N LEU A 67 -4.93 -8.05 9.87
CA LEU A 67 -5.88 -8.95 9.23
C LEU A 67 -5.52 -10.44 9.35
N GLY A 68 -4.33 -10.73 9.85
CA GLY A 68 -3.85 -12.11 9.93
C GLY A 68 -3.33 -12.68 8.61
N TRP A 69 -3.09 -11.84 7.61
CA TRP A 69 -2.60 -12.28 6.30
C TRP A 69 -1.13 -12.66 6.32
N ILE A 70 -0.35 -12.00 7.17
CA ILE A 70 1.08 -12.27 7.35
C ILE A 70 1.40 -12.28 8.85
N VAL A 71 2.56 -12.76 9.19
CA VAL A 71 3.00 -12.89 10.59
C VAL A 71 3.65 -11.60 11.11
#